data_51836a910d7ed39d91a1d7bad181c013
#
_entry.id   51836a910d7ed39d91a1d7bad181c013
#
_cell.length_a   1.000
_cell.length_b   1.000
_cell.length_c   1.000
_cell.angle_alpha   90.00
_cell.angle_beta   90.00
_cell.angle_gamma   90.00
#
_symmetry.space_group_name_H-M   'P 1'
#
loop_
_entity.id
_entity.type
_entity.pdbx_description
1 polymer ?
#
loop_
_entity_poly.entity_id
_entity_poly.type
_entity_poly.pdbx_seq_one_letter_code
_entity_poly.pdbx_strand_id
1 'polypeptide(L)'
;MPSTENYRYAPADRPRSQRIADRVMALDPESLKSELDRVLQDFTGRHRDLPLLFLRRFHEVDGIEICKCDTTESQALLIGAHFCHEYSYEAAALFNPSIVVHPDQSDIPPGSVRFVLSLRGVGEGHISSITFRTGLSMEDGSIVIDTPSPRPVALATESLSADLGADAGVRIRCDGSHDLSEIVIFPTTPSQRKGIEDLRMVRFTADDGTETYYGTYTAFSGESVRQELLSTTDFKNFELAPLRGDATASKGMALFPRAIGGKFAMLGRQDNENIWFLTSNDIHEWNGGTRAVEPRWPWEFVQMGNCGSPIEIDEGWLVVTHGVGAVRNYCIGACLLDRHDPSKLIARTKQPLVRSD
;
A
#
# COMPACT_ATOMS: atom_id res chain seq x y z
N MET A 1 30.51 6.32 7.35
CA MET A 1 29.91 5.35 8.28
C MET A 1 30.36 5.73 9.68
N PRO A 2 29.51 6.26 10.55
CA PRO A 2 29.89 6.39 11.96
C PRO A 2 29.88 4.99 12.55
N SER A 3 30.95 4.65 13.28
CA SER A 3 31.10 3.42 14.00
C SER A 3 29.94 3.21 14.97
N THR A 4 29.32 2.04 14.94
CA THR A 4 28.43 1.57 15.99
C THR A 4 29.26 1.32 17.24
N GLU A 5 29.61 2.34 17.99
CA GLU A 5 30.04 2.17 19.36
C GLU A 5 28.85 1.63 20.15
N ASN A 6 29.00 0.39 20.61
CA ASN A 6 28.13 -0.25 21.57
C ASN A 6 28.09 0.60 22.84
N TYR A 7 27.15 1.53 22.95
CA TYR A 7 26.79 2.11 24.23
C TYR A 7 26.20 0.99 25.10
N ARG A 8 27.05 0.33 25.86
CA ARG A 8 26.62 -0.52 26.98
C ARG A 8 26.05 0.42 28.04
N TYR A 9 24.76 0.69 27.98
CA TYR A 9 24.07 1.26 29.14
C TYR A 9 24.19 0.26 30.27
N ALA A 10 24.61 0.75 31.46
CA ALA A 10 24.44 -0.02 32.69
C ALA A 10 22.96 -0.48 32.79
N PRO A 11 22.68 -1.70 33.25
CA PRO A 11 21.31 -2.16 33.43
C PRO A 11 20.59 -1.14 34.29
N ALA A 12 19.61 -0.46 33.73
CA ALA A 12 18.76 0.42 34.50
C ALA A 12 17.83 -0.47 35.35
N ASP A 13 17.71 -0.23 36.62
CA ASP A 13 16.84 -0.98 37.53
C ASP A 13 15.35 -0.96 37.09
N ARG A 14 14.97 -0.09 36.18
CA ARG A 14 13.62 0.04 35.66
C ARG A 14 13.59 0.20 34.11
N PRO A 15 12.55 -0.30 33.43
CA PRO A 15 12.37 -0.09 31.98
C PRO A 15 12.45 1.39 31.59
N ARG A 16 12.89 1.66 30.34
CA ARG A 16 12.98 3.03 29.83
C ARG A 16 11.61 3.72 29.83
N SER A 17 10.55 2.99 29.50
CA SER A 17 9.17 3.48 29.51
C SER A 17 8.78 4.00 30.89
N GLN A 18 9.07 3.21 31.96
CA GLN A 18 8.80 3.62 33.32
C GLN A 18 9.57 4.88 33.72
N ARG A 19 10.84 4.98 33.37
CA ARG A 19 11.65 6.16 33.68
C ARG A 19 11.16 7.44 32.99
N ILE A 20 10.58 7.33 31.80
CA ILE A 20 9.96 8.48 31.10
C ILE A 20 8.70 8.90 31.87
N ALA A 21 7.84 7.94 32.17
CA ALA A 21 6.63 8.20 32.95
C ALA A 21 6.92 8.79 34.33
N ASP A 22 7.90 8.24 35.07
CA ASP A 22 8.32 8.78 36.37
C ASP A 22 8.77 10.26 36.30
N ARG A 23 9.44 10.65 35.20
CA ARG A 23 9.84 12.06 35.00
C ARG A 23 8.64 12.97 34.80
N VAL A 24 7.63 12.53 34.04
CA VAL A 24 6.41 13.30 33.87
C VAL A 24 5.63 13.41 35.18
N MET A 25 5.55 12.31 35.94
CA MET A 25 4.89 12.30 37.26
C MET A 25 5.57 13.18 38.28
N ALA A 26 6.86 13.43 38.13
CA ALA A 26 7.64 14.30 39.02
C ALA A 26 7.56 15.81 38.69
N LEU A 27 6.91 16.19 37.60
CA LEU A 27 6.72 17.59 37.23
C LEU A 27 5.77 18.28 38.21
N ASP A 28 6.10 19.51 38.59
CA ASP A 28 5.17 20.37 39.28
C ASP A 28 3.99 20.76 38.36
N PRO A 29 2.84 21.19 38.92
CA PRO A 29 1.64 21.45 38.12
C PRO A 29 1.81 22.54 37.06
N GLU A 30 2.66 23.52 37.28
CA GLU A 30 2.91 24.62 36.34
C GLU A 30 3.75 24.14 35.14
N SER A 31 4.83 23.42 35.45
CA SER A 31 5.70 22.82 34.42
C SER A 31 4.95 21.77 33.59
N LEU A 32 4.11 20.93 34.23
CA LEU A 32 3.29 19.94 33.54
C LEU A 32 2.32 20.62 32.56
N LYS A 33 1.62 21.65 33.04
CA LYS A 33 0.67 22.41 32.19
C LYS A 33 1.38 23.10 31.03
N SER A 34 2.48 23.80 31.30
CA SER A 34 3.24 24.54 30.30
C SER A 34 3.74 23.62 29.17
N GLU A 35 4.29 22.44 29.55
CA GLU A 35 4.80 21.48 28.55
C GLU A 35 3.68 20.84 27.76
N LEU A 36 2.56 20.48 28.39
CA LEU A 36 1.39 19.92 27.70
C LEU A 36 0.80 20.96 26.72
N ASP A 37 0.62 22.22 27.14
CA ASP A 37 0.09 23.28 26.29
C ASP A 37 1.00 23.49 25.07
N ARG A 38 2.34 23.49 25.27
CA ARG A 38 3.33 23.60 24.19
C ARG A 38 3.17 22.44 23.19
N VAL A 39 3.12 21.19 23.66
CA VAL A 39 2.98 20.02 22.79
C VAL A 39 1.66 20.05 22.02
N LEU A 40 0.56 20.39 22.69
CA LEU A 40 -0.74 20.50 22.02
C LEU A 40 -0.71 21.61 20.95
N GLN A 41 -0.09 22.75 21.23
CA GLN A 41 0.03 23.85 20.28
C GLN A 41 0.88 23.49 19.06
N ASP A 42 2.05 22.85 19.27
CA ASP A 42 2.99 22.49 18.21
C ASP A 42 2.38 21.48 17.21
N PHE A 43 1.50 20.61 17.69
CA PHE A 43 0.89 19.54 16.88
C PHE A 43 -0.58 19.80 16.50
N THR A 44 -1.17 20.89 16.98
CA THR A 44 -2.51 21.32 16.54
C THR A 44 -2.51 21.55 15.02
N GLY A 45 -3.48 20.98 14.35
CA GLY A 45 -3.60 21.07 12.89
C GLY A 45 -2.94 19.92 12.11
N ARG A 46 -2.06 19.13 12.73
CA ARG A 46 -1.48 17.93 12.11
C ARG A 46 -2.30 16.67 12.35
N HIS A 47 -3.05 16.62 13.47
CA HIS A 47 -3.93 15.52 13.83
C HIS A 47 -5.30 16.05 14.21
N ARG A 48 -6.36 15.24 14.03
CA ARG A 48 -7.75 15.68 14.32
C ARG A 48 -8.05 15.76 15.79
N ASP A 49 -7.57 14.82 16.57
CA ASP A 49 -7.84 14.69 17.99
C ASP A 49 -6.59 14.25 18.74
N LEU A 50 -5.71 15.23 19.00
CA LEU A 50 -4.46 14.97 19.73
C LEU A 50 -4.70 14.43 21.14
N PRO A 51 -5.64 14.95 21.95
CA PRO A 51 -5.89 14.42 23.28
C PRO A 51 -6.28 12.95 23.24
N LEU A 52 -7.17 12.56 22.35
CA LEU A 52 -7.61 11.18 22.20
C LEU A 52 -6.43 10.27 21.77
N LEU A 53 -5.59 10.73 20.83
CA LEU A 53 -4.41 10.02 20.40
C LEU A 53 -3.42 9.77 21.55
N PHE A 54 -3.15 10.81 22.36
CA PHE A 54 -2.23 10.72 23.48
C PHE A 54 -2.78 9.81 24.58
N LEU A 55 -4.08 9.92 24.93
CA LEU A 55 -4.71 9.02 25.90
C LEU A 55 -4.70 7.57 25.44
N ARG A 56 -5.03 7.30 24.18
CA ARG A 56 -4.95 5.97 23.59
C ARG A 56 -3.52 5.43 23.72
N ARG A 57 -2.51 6.22 23.36
CA ARG A 57 -1.11 5.82 23.45
C ARG A 57 -0.67 5.54 24.89
N PHE A 58 -1.08 6.35 25.85
CA PHE A 58 -0.86 6.09 27.28
C PHE A 58 -1.36 4.71 27.71
N HIS A 59 -2.55 4.30 27.22
CA HIS A 59 -3.12 3.00 27.57
C HIS A 59 -2.45 1.82 26.84
N GLU A 60 -1.83 2.05 25.69
CA GLU A 60 -1.14 1.04 24.88
C GLU A 60 0.33 0.80 25.28
N VAL A 61 0.95 1.72 26.01
CA VAL A 61 2.38 1.58 26.36
C VAL A 61 2.57 0.47 27.40
N ASP A 62 3.38 -0.50 27.02
CA ASP A 62 3.79 -1.61 27.90
C ASP A 62 4.93 -1.21 28.86
N GLY A 63 5.00 -1.90 30.00
CA GLY A 63 6.10 -1.74 30.96
C GLY A 63 6.05 -0.44 31.76
N ILE A 64 4.87 0.18 31.87
CA ILE A 64 4.60 1.30 32.78
C ILE A 64 3.80 0.77 33.97
N GLU A 65 4.42 0.76 35.14
CA GLU A 65 3.80 0.40 36.43
C GLU A 65 3.30 1.66 37.15
N ILE A 66 2.33 2.34 36.52
CA ILE A 66 1.65 3.47 37.18
C ILE A 66 0.21 3.04 37.44
N CYS A 67 -0.29 3.30 38.66
CA CYS A 67 -1.71 3.16 38.92
C CYS A 67 -2.46 4.19 38.05
N LYS A 68 -3.16 3.71 37.02
CA LYS A 68 -3.96 4.57 36.13
C LYS A 68 -5.03 5.37 36.87
N CYS A 69 -5.40 4.95 38.08
CA CYS A 69 -6.34 5.64 38.96
C CYS A 69 -5.73 6.87 39.68
N ASP A 70 -4.39 6.91 39.83
CA ASP A 70 -3.70 8.00 40.52
C ASP A 70 -3.08 9.03 39.54
N THR A 71 -3.30 8.85 38.24
CA THR A 71 -2.76 9.70 37.18
C THR A 71 -3.81 10.73 36.75
N THR A 72 -3.45 12.01 36.81
CA THR A 72 -4.30 13.06 36.28
C THR A 72 -4.38 12.98 34.76
N GLU A 73 -5.44 13.51 34.17
CA GLU A 73 -5.61 13.54 32.71
C GLU A 73 -4.41 14.23 32.01
N SER A 74 -3.93 15.37 32.54
CA SER A 74 -2.78 16.08 32.00
C SER A 74 -1.49 15.23 32.04
N GLN A 75 -1.28 14.45 33.11
CA GLN A 75 -0.17 13.52 33.20
C GLN A 75 -0.30 12.39 32.19
N ALA A 76 -1.48 11.80 32.05
CA ALA A 76 -1.76 10.74 31.07
C ALA A 76 -1.53 11.23 29.64
N LEU A 77 -2.03 12.41 29.31
CA LEU A 77 -1.82 13.06 28.01
C LEU A 77 -0.32 13.27 27.74
N LEU A 78 0.41 13.88 28.66
CA LEU A 78 1.83 14.17 28.44
C LEU A 78 2.67 12.89 28.41
N ILE A 79 2.38 11.87 29.21
CA ILE A 79 3.02 10.55 29.12
C ILE A 79 2.74 9.97 27.74
N GLY A 80 1.49 9.91 27.30
CA GLY A 80 1.13 9.39 25.98
C GLY A 80 1.85 10.13 24.84
N ALA A 81 1.95 11.46 24.92
CA ALA A 81 2.68 12.28 23.96
C ALA A 81 4.17 11.88 23.84
N HIS A 82 4.83 11.57 24.95
CA HIS A 82 6.23 11.12 24.95
C HIS A 82 6.46 9.75 24.29
N PHE A 83 5.40 8.98 24.06
CA PHE A 83 5.43 7.69 23.34
C PHE A 83 4.82 7.75 21.95
N CYS A 84 4.40 8.95 21.51
CA CYS A 84 4.09 9.23 20.12
C CYS A 84 5.32 9.76 19.39
N HIS A 85 5.38 9.50 18.10
CA HIS A 85 6.27 10.20 17.18
C HIS A 85 5.60 10.30 15.83
N GLU A 86 5.86 11.38 15.13
CA GLU A 86 5.40 11.54 13.76
C GLU A 86 6.29 10.73 12.82
N TYR A 87 5.67 10.24 11.76
CA TYR A 87 6.35 9.53 10.69
C TYR A 87 5.93 10.12 9.35
N SER A 88 6.89 10.47 8.51
CA SER A 88 6.65 11.01 7.18
C SER A 88 6.73 9.90 6.14
N TYR A 89 5.58 9.37 5.69
CA TYR A 89 5.51 8.18 4.83
C TYR A 89 5.70 8.46 3.34
N GLU A 90 5.76 9.72 2.93
CA GLU A 90 5.99 10.15 1.55
C GLU A 90 7.27 10.99 1.41
N ALA A 91 8.10 11.06 2.47
CA ALA A 91 9.24 11.97 2.53
C ALA A 91 10.35 11.68 1.51
N ALA A 92 10.56 10.41 1.17
CA ALA A 92 11.64 10.01 0.28
C ALA A 92 11.18 9.87 -1.18
N ALA A 93 9.98 9.33 -1.41
CA ALA A 93 9.45 9.14 -2.76
C ALA A 93 7.95 8.89 -2.76
N LEU A 94 7.31 9.23 -3.87
CA LEU A 94 5.93 8.90 -4.20
C LEU A 94 5.90 8.48 -5.68
N PHE A 95 5.62 7.20 -5.96
CA PHE A 95 5.75 6.63 -7.29
C PHE A 95 4.91 5.35 -7.48
N ASN A 96 5.07 4.67 -8.63
CA ASN A 96 4.35 3.45 -9.01
C ASN A 96 2.83 3.58 -8.90
N PRO A 97 2.22 4.54 -9.63
CA PRO A 97 0.78 4.75 -9.59
C PRO A 97 0.01 3.59 -10.20
N SER A 98 -1.17 3.30 -9.63
CA SER A 98 -2.19 2.46 -10.24
C SER A 98 -3.53 3.14 -10.14
N ILE A 99 -4.27 3.18 -11.25
CA ILE A 99 -5.51 3.94 -11.39
C ILE A 99 -6.70 3.01 -11.62
N VAL A 100 -7.82 3.30 -10.93
CA VAL A 100 -9.12 2.65 -11.15
C VAL A 100 -10.24 3.69 -11.11
N VAL A 101 -11.36 3.40 -11.73
CA VAL A 101 -12.56 4.24 -11.65
C VAL A 101 -13.05 4.27 -10.20
N HIS A 102 -13.34 5.45 -9.66
CA HIS A 102 -13.88 5.61 -8.31
C HIS A 102 -15.30 5.02 -8.24
N PRO A 103 -15.70 4.34 -7.14
CA PRO A 103 -17.05 3.77 -7.03
C PRO A 103 -18.16 4.81 -7.09
N ASP A 104 -17.91 6.01 -6.60
CA ASP A 104 -18.84 7.13 -6.66
C ASP A 104 -18.52 8.05 -7.84
N GLN A 105 -19.41 8.08 -8.82
CA GLN A 105 -19.35 8.94 -10.03
C GLN A 105 -20.41 10.04 -9.98
N SER A 106 -20.98 10.34 -8.81
CA SER A 106 -21.94 11.43 -8.66
C SER A 106 -21.24 12.80 -8.66
N ASP A 107 -22.00 13.83 -8.99
CA ASP A 107 -21.57 15.23 -8.91
C ASP A 107 -20.25 15.56 -9.63
N ILE A 108 -20.03 14.94 -10.81
CA ILE A 108 -18.87 15.23 -11.68
C ILE A 108 -19.33 15.91 -12.98
N PRO A 109 -18.44 16.69 -13.64
CA PRO A 109 -18.76 17.28 -14.94
C PRO A 109 -19.15 16.22 -15.98
N PRO A 110 -20.09 16.51 -16.89
CA PRO A 110 -20.41 15.59 -17.97
C PRO A 110 -19.18 15.20 -18.80
N GLY A 111 -19.09 13.93 -19.19
CA GLY A 111 -17.95 13.38 -19.95
C GLY A 111 -16.68 13.15 -19.13
N SER A 112 -16.70 13.48 -17.82
CA SER A 112 -15.57 13.25 -16.92
C SER A 112 -15.70 11.92 -16.19
N VAL A 113 -14.58 11.41 -15.67
CA VAL A 113 -14.51 10.19 -14.84
C VAL A 113 -13.74 10.49 -13.58
N ARG A 114 -14.34 10.26 -12.39
CA ARG A 114 -13.63 10.28 -11.11
C ARG A 114 -12.84 8.99 -10.97
N PHE A 115 -11.59 9.09 -10.52
CA PHE A 115 -10.72 7.95 -10.32
C PHE A 115 -10.11 7.91 -8.92
N VAL A 116 -9.67 6.73 -8.53
CA VAL A 116 -8.77 6.48 -7.41
C VAL A 116 -7.39 6.15 -7.96
N LEU A 117 -6.38 6.80 -7.43
CA LEU A 117 -4.98 6.57 -7.73
C LEU A 117 -4.31 6.04 -6.46
N SER A 118 -3.84 4.80 -6.48
CA SER A 118 -2.95 4.29 -5.44
C SER A 118 -1.51 4.60 -5.80
N LEU A 119 -0.68 4.86 -4.79
CA LEU A 119 0.73 5.21 -4.94
C LEU A 119 1.55 4.46 -3.89
N ARG A 120 2.79 4.16 -4.23
CA ARG A 120 3.79 3.70 -3.28
C ARG A 120 4.45 4.90 -2.64
N GLY A 121 4.13 5.15 -1.37
CA GLY A 121 4.83 6.12 -0.54
C GLY A 121 6.06 5.49 0.11
N VAL A 122 7.21 6.15 0.07
CA VAL A 122 8.42 5.74 0.78
C VAL A 122 8.77 6.81 1.80
N GLY A 123 8.72 6.43 3.06
CA GLY A 123 8.96 7.32 4.18
C GLY A 123 10.32 7.14 4.83
N GLU A 124 10.42 7.60 6.06
CA GLU A 124 11.61 7.44 6.88
C GLU A 124 12.00 5.96 7.04
N GLY A 125 13.30 5.67 7.05
CA GLY A 125 13.81 4.30 7.13
C GLY A 125 13.55 3.46 5.87
N HIS A 126 13.12 4.10 4.76
CA HIS A 126 12.82 3.45 3.47
C HIS A 126 11.73 2.36 3.56
N ILE A 127 10.76 2.54 4.46
CA ILE A 127 9.60 1.66 4.54
C ILE A 127 8.57 2.14 3.52
N SER A 128 8.13 1.22 2.65
CA SER A 128 7.09 1.49 1.66
C SER A 128 5.70 1.24 2.24
N SER A 129 4.77 2.13 1.92
CA SER A 129 3.34 2.07 2.26
C SER A 129 2.50 2.33 1.02
N ILE A 130 1.19 2.06 1.10
CA ILE A 130 0.24 2.43 0.05
C ILE A 130 -0.50 3.66 0.51
N THR A 131 -0.50 4.70 -0.34
CA THR A 131 -1.28 5.92 -0.18
C THR A 131 -2.22 6.10 -1.35
N PHE A 132 -3.24 6.94 -1.18
CA PHE A 132 -4.25 7.15 -2.21
C PHE A 132 -4.41 8.63 -2.55
N ARG A 133 -4.86 8.89 -3.77
CA ARG A 133 -5.36 10.17 -4.24
C ARG A 133 -6.65 9.94 -5.01
N THR A 134 -7.46 10.96 -5.11
CA THR A 134 -8.58 11.02 -6.04
C THR A 134 -8.33 12.10 -7.10
N GLY A 135 -9.13 12.10 -8.14
CA GLY A 135 -9.05 13.10 -9.18
C GLY A 135 -10.08 12.87 -10.27
N LEU A 136 -10.07 13.74 -11.25
CA LEU A 136 -10.94 13.71 -12.41
C LEU A 136 -10.13 13.61 -13.71
N SER A 137 -10.52 12.69 -14.56
CA SER A 137 -10.16 12.68 -15.98
C SER A 137 -11.27 13.41 -16.72
N MET A 138 -10.94 14.51 -17.35
CA MET A 138 -11.90 15.38 -18.05
C MET A 138 -12.11 14.93 -19.49
N GLU A 139 -13.22 15.35 -20.10
CA GLU A 139 -13.56 15.03 -21.50
C GLU A 139 -12.49 15.50 -22.51
N ASP A 140 -11.82 16.61 -22.23
CA ASP A 140 -10.72 17.15 -23.04
C ASP A 140 -9.39 16.39 -22.90
N GLY A 141 -9.35 15.33 -22.08
CA GLY A 141 -8.17 14.53 -21.78
C GLY A 141 -7.27 15.11 -20.67
N SER A 142 -7.63 16.25 -20.09
CA SER A 142 -6.91 16.77 -18.93
C SER A 142 -7.17 15.94 -17.68
N ILE A 143 -6.18 15.88 -16.79
CA ILE A 143 -6.25 15.15 -15.53
C ILE A 143 -6.03 16.13 -14.39
N VAL A 144 -6.96 16.13 -13.44
CA VAL A 144 -6.88 16.95 -12.23
C VAL A 144 -6.79 16.02 -11.03
N ILE A 145 -5.73 16.15 -10.24
CA ILE A 145 -5.56 15.43 -8.98
C ILE A 145 -6.05 16.33 -7.85
N ASP A 146 -6.88 15.78 -6.98
CA ASP A 146 -7.37 16.49 -5.81
C ASP A 146 -6.23 16.77 -4.82
N THR A 147 -6.30 17.91 -4.15
CA THR A 147 -5.32 18.24 -3.09
C THR A 147 -5.48 17.25 -1.93
N PRO A 148 -4.44 16.50 -1.55
CA PRO A 148 -4.54 15.54 -0.47
C PRO A 148 -4.76 16.21 0.87
N SER A 149 -5.48 15.52 1.77
CA SER A 149 -5.57 15.93 3.16
C SER A 149 -4.18 15.93 3.82
N PRO A 150 -3.85 16.93 4.63
CA PRO A 150 -2.60 16.93 5.39
C PRO A 150 -2.63 15.96 6.60
N ARG A 151 -3.74 15.26 6.82
CA ARG A 151 -4.01 14.50 8.04
C ARG A 151 -4.31 13.04 7.73
N PRO A 152 -3.38 12.12 7.99
CA PRO A 152 -3.67 10.70 7.92
C PRO A 152 -4.55 10.25 9.08
N VAL A 153 -5.24 9.14 8.88
CA VAL A 153 -6.08 8.49 9.88
C VAL A 153 -5.43 7.21 10.37
N ALA A 154 -5.47 6.99 11.67
CA ALA A 154 -5.05 5.73 12.25
C ALA A 154 -6.04 4.63 11.84
N LEU A 155 -5.52 3.56 11.22
CA LEU A 155 -6.30 2.43 10.76
C LEU A 155 -6.52 1.43 11.91
N ALA A 156 -7.71 0.85 11.98
CA ALA A 156 -7.96 -0.30 12.83
C ALA A 156 -7.63 -1.59 12.06
N THR A 157 -6.84 -2.46 12.65
CA THR A 157 -6.42 -3.73 12.03
C THR A 157 -6.93 -4.91 12.84
N GLU A 158 -7.42 -5.94 12.15
CA GLU A 158 -7.92 -7.18 12.73
C GLU A 158 -7.41 -8.38 11.93
N SER A 159 -6.93 -9.43 12.59
CA SER A 159 -6.55 -10.67 11.92
C SER A 159 -7.78 -11.39 11.39
N LEU A 160 -7.77 -11.83 10.13
CA LEU A 160 -8.87 -12.59 9.53
C LEU A 160 -8.98 -14.02 10.07
N SER A 161 -7.90 -14.58 10.62
CA SER A 161 -7.90 -15.91 11.25
C SER A 161 -6.80 -16.01 12.30
N ALA A 162 -7.17 -16.33 13.52
CA ALA A 162 -6.22 -16.56 14.60
C ALA A 162 -5.40 -17.86 14.41
N ASP A 163 -5.95 -18.84 13.68
CA ASP A 163 -5.36 -20.17 13.52
C ASP A 163 -4.28 -20.26 12.44
N LEU A 164 -4.22 -19.30 11.52
CA LEU A 164 -3.28 -19.31 10.39
C LEU A 164 -1.94 -18.58 10.68
N GLY A 165 -1.79 -17.98 11.86
CA GLY A 165 -0.53 -17.34 12.25
C GLY A 165 -0.07 -16.26 11.25
N ALA A 166 1.18 -16.37 10.80
CA ALA A 166 1.80 -15.42 9.86
C ALA A 166 1.15 -15.40 8.46
N ASP A 167 0.36 -16.42 8.11
CA ASP A 167 -0.37 -16.53 6.85
C ASP A 167 -1.84 -16.12 6.98
N ALA A 168 -2.25 -15.65 8.16
CA ALA A 168 -3.55 -15.01 8.34
C ALA A 168 -3.61 -13.71 7.53
N GLY A 169 -4.70 -13.51 6.81
CA GLY A 169 -5.00 -12.21 6.22
C GLY A 169 -5.32 -11.17 7.30
N VAL A 170 -5.33 -9.92 6.93
CA VAL A 170 -5.63 -8.79 7.81
C VAL A 170 -6.78 -7.98 7.22
N ARG A 171 -7.77 -7.67 8.05
CA ARG A 171 -8.80 -6.68 7.74
C ARG A 171 -8.36 -5.33 8.29
N ILE A 172 -8.49 -4.30 7.46
CA ILE A 172 -8.21 -2.91 7.80
C ILE A 172 -9.50 -2.11 7.68
N ARG A 173 -9.82 -1.34 8.71
CA ARG A 173 -10.97 -0.42 8.71
C ARG A 173 -10.51 1.02 8.86
N CYS A 174 -11.10 1.89 8.05
CA CYS A 174 -10.78 3.31 7.96
C CYS A 174 -11.96 4.19 8.38
N ASP A 175 -12.68 3.80 9.42
CA ASP A 175 -13.95 4.43 9.86
C ASP A 175 -13.82 5.92 10.17
N GLY A 176 -12.62 6.39 10.56
CA GLY A 176 -12.33 7.80 10.84
C GLY A 176 -11.94 8.64 9.63
N SER A 177 -11.85 8.05 8.44
CA SER A 177 -11.44 8.76 7.22
C SER A 177 -12.61 9.56 6.64
N HIS A 178 -12.35 10.82 6.31
CA HIS A 178 -13.29 11.69 5.58
C HIS A 178 -12.89 11.85 4.11
N ASP A 179 -11.63 11.56 3.81
CA ASP A 179 -11.06 11.64 2.48
C ASP A 179 -10.13 10.45 2.23
N LEU A 180 -10.12 9.94 1.01
CA LEU A 180 -9.34 8.76 0.66
C LEU A 180 -7.83 8.98 0.83
N SER A 181 -7.35 10.21 0.63
CA SER A 181 -5.94 10.57 0.81
C SER A 181 -5.45 10.53 2.26
N GLU A 182 -6.38 10.40 3.23
CA GLU A 182 -6.04 10.21 4.64
C GLU A 182 -5.68 8.76 4.98
N ILE A 183 -5.95 7.83 4.05
CA ILE A 183 -5.70 6.41 4.24
C ILE A 183 -4.27 6.08 3.82
N VAL A 184 -3.50 5.57 4.77
CA VAL A 184 -2.14 5.08 4.54
C VAL A 184 -2.05 3.64 5.05
N ILE A 185 -1.95 2.68 4.13
CA ILE A 185 -1.80 1.27 4.50
C ILE A 185 -0.32 0.99 4.73
N PHE A 186 0.03 0.87 6.00
CA PHE A 186 1.36 0.50 6.47
C PHE A 186 1.54 -1.01 6.54
N PRO A 187 2.79 -1.52 6.58
CA PRO A 187 3.08 -2.89 6.92
C PRO A 187 2.42 -3.34 8.23
N THR A 188 1.61 -4.38 8.16
CA THR A 188 0.85 -4.92 9.30
C THR A 188 1.21 -6.37 9.64
N THR A 189 1.88 -7.06 8.71
CA THR A 189 2.25 -8.48 8.85
C THR A 189 3.76 -8.68 8.81
N PRO A 190 4.29 -9.80 9.32
CA PRO A 190 5.73 -10.11 9.25
C PRO A 190 6.29 -10.13 7.82
N SER A 191 5.49 -10.54 6.82
CA SER A 191 5.89 -10.55 5.41
C SER A 191 6.08 -9.15 4.84
N GLN A 192 5.41 -8.15 5.40
CA GLN A 192 5.41 -6.76 4.97
C GLN A 192 6.39 -5.88 5.76
N ARG A 193 7.10 -6.40 6.78
CA ARG A 193 7.84 -5.61 7.78
C ARG A 193 8.83 -4.58 7.22
N LYS A 194 9.24 -4.73 5.95
CA LYS A 194 10.14 -3.81 5.23
C LYS A 194 9.44 -3.03 4.12
N GLY A 195 8.16 -3.29 3.89
CA GLY A 195 7.35 -2.50 2.98
C GLY A 195 6.29 -3.28 2.24
N ILE A 196 5.32 -2.52 1.76
CA ILE A 196 4.30 -2.91 0.80
C ILE A 196 4.61 -2.17 -0.49
N GLU A 197 4.82 -2.89 -1.60
CA GLU A 197 5.33 -2.31 -2.84
C GLU A 197 4.35 -2.51 -4.00
N ASP A 198 4.23 -1.48 -4.84
CA ASP A 198 3.74 -1.56 -6.23
C ASP A 198 2.34 -2.17 -6.35
N LEU A 199 1.37 -1.64 -5.59
CA LEU A 199 -0.03 -2.06 -5.67
C LEU A 199 -0.56 -1.86 -7.11
N ARG A 200 -1.15 -2.91 -7.68
CA ARG A 200 -1.75 -2.94 -9.02
C ARG A 200 -3.23 -3.24 -8.91
N MET A 201 -4.02 -2.20 -8.95
CA MET A 201 -5.46 -2.28 -8.76
C MET A 201 -6.20 -2.55 -10.06
N VAL A 202 -7.33 -3.22 -9.92
CA VAL A 202 -8.34 -3.40 -10.97
C VAL A 202 -9.73 -3.38 -10.34
N ARG A 203 -10.70 -2.82 -11.04
CA ARG A 203 -12.12 -3.04 -10.77
C ARG A 203 -12.52 -4.33 -11.48
N PHE A 204 -12.75 -5.37 -10.70
CA PHE A 204 -13.17 -6.68 -11.20
C PHE A 204 -14.69 -6.78 -11.19
N THR A 205 -15.28 -7.16 -12.32
CA THR A 205 -16.70 -7.42 -12.46
C THR A 205 -16.92 -8.92 -12.59
N ALA A 206 -17.63 -9.51 -11.63
CA ALA A 206 -18.01 -10.91 -11.64
C ALA A 206 -19.17 -11.16 -12.64
N ASP A 207 -19.42 -12.43 -12.96
CA ASP A 207 -20.46 -12.82 -13.93
C ASP A 207 -21.89 -12.42 -13.48
N ASP A 208 -22.11 -12.26 -12.18
CA ASP A 208 -23.36 -11.76 -11.60
C ASP A 208 -23.49 -10.23 -11.57
N GLY A 209 -22.48 -9.52 -12.08
CA GLY A 209 -22.40 -8.06 -12.09
C GLY A 209 -21.86 -7.45 -10.81
N THR A 210 -21.48 -8.24 -9.81
CA THR A 210 -20.85 -7.72 -8.58
C THR A 210 -19.48 -7.12 -8.89
N GLU A 211 -19.21 -5.92 -8.39
CA GLU A 211 -17.94 -5.24 -8.54
C GLU A 211 -17.11 -5.30 -7.26
N THR A 212 -15.85 -5.67 -7.40
CA THR A 212 -14.87 -5.66 -6.30
C THR A 212 -13.56 -5.07 -6.83
N TYR A 213 -12.94 -4.21 -6.05
CA TYR A 213 -11.60 -3.72 -6.35
C TYR A 213 -10.58 -4.69 -5.76
N TYR A 214 -9.80 -5.29 -6.63
CA TYR A 214 -8.65 -6.10 -6.24
C TYR A 214 -7.36 -5.38 -6.57
N GLY A 215 -6.33 -5.64 -5.78
CA GLY A 215 -5.00 -5.12 -6.07
C GLY A 215 -3.94 -6.11 -5.62
N THR A 216 -3.10 -6.56 -6.53
CA THR A 216 -1.93 -7.35 -6.20
C THR A 216 -0.78 -6.42 -5.81
N TYR A 217 -0.04 -6.78 -4.80
CA TYR A 217 1.13 -6.03 -4.35
C TYR A 217 2.25 -6.96 -3.88
N THR A 218 3.45 -6.42 -3.79
CA THR A 218 4.60 -7.16 -3.27
C THR A 218 4.78 -6.84 -1.79
N ALA A 219 4.68 -7.86 -0.95
CA ALA A 219 5.09 -7.81 0.44
C ALA A 219 6.59 -8.11 0.55
N PHE A 220 7.35 -7.23 1.22
CA PHE A 220 8.78 -7.37 1.42
C PHE A 220 9.11 -7.49 2.90
N SER A 221 9.71 -8.61 3.29
CA SER A 221 10.12 -8.88 4.67
C SER A 221 11.52 -8.37 5.02
N GLY A 222 12.32 -8.03 4.00
CA GLY A 222 13.75 -7.78 4.11
C GLY A 222 14.61 -9.01 3.72
N GLU A 223 14.03 -10.18 3.70
CA GLU A 223 14.69 -11.46 3.34
C GLU A 223 14.05 -12.10 2.12
N SER A 224 12.73 -11.94 1.98
CA SER A 224 11.93 -12.53 0.91
C SER A 224 10.88 -11.56 0.39
N VAL A 225 10.40 -11.83 -0.81
CA VAL A 225 9.25 -11.17 -1.42
C VAL A 225 8.17 -12.20 -1.67
N ARG A 226 6.91 -11.80 -1.55
CA ARG A 226 5.77 -12.59 -1.99
C ARG A 226 4.66 -11.68 -2.52
N GLN A 227 3.80 -12.23 -3.33
CA GLN A 227 2.61 -11.52 -3.78
C GLN A 227 1.49 -11.67 -2.75
N GLU A 228 0.80 -10.59 -2.51
CA GLU A 228 -0.39 -10.54 -1.68
C GLU A 228 -1.49 -9.81 -2.43
N LEU A 229 -2.72 -10.03 -2.01
CA LEU A 229 -3.94 -9.47 -2.60
C LEU A 229 -4.59 -8.52 -1.60
N LEU A 230 -4.86 -7.31 -2.04
CA LEU A 230 -5.77 -6.37 -1.40
C LEU A 230 -7.14 -6.49 -2.07
N SER A 231 -8.22 -6.49 -1.29
CA SER A 231 -9.58 -6.36 -1.80
C SER A 231 -10.36 -5.29 -1.03
N THR A 232 -11.25 -4.61 -1.74
CA THR A 232 -12.18 -3.63 -1.17
C THR A 232 -13.37 -3.42 -2.11
N THR A 233 -14.53 -3.03 -1.56
CA THR A 233 -15.69 -2.62 -2.35
C THR A 233 -16.01 -1.13 -2.18
N ASP A 234 -15.44 -0.49 -1.15
CA ASP A 234 -15.84 0.84 -0.69
C ASP A 234 -14.67 1.79 -0.37
N PHE A 235 -13.43 1.32 -0.47
CA PHE A 235 -12.21 2.03 -0.06
C PHE A 235 -12.21 2.51 1.41
N LYS A 236 -13.04 1.90 2.25
CA LYS A 236 -13.07 2.10 3.71
C LYS A 236 -12.70 0.84 4.48
N ASN A 237 -13.08 -0.29 3.89
CA ASN A 237 -12.79 -1.62 4.42
C ASN A 237 -11.89 -2.34 3.42
N PHE A 238 -10.71 -2.77 3.88
CA PHE A 238 -9.77 -3.51 3.05
C PHE A 238 -9.49 -4.86 3.68
N GLU A 239 -9.34 -5.88 2.85
CA GLU A 239 -8.79 -7.16 3.25
C GLU A 239 -7.47 -7.39 2.53
N LEU A 240 -6.44 -7.76 3.27
CA LEU A 240 -5.12 -8.10 2.77
C LEU A 240 -4.87 -9.57 3.05
N ALA A 241 -4.59 -10.35 2.02
CA ALA A 241 -4.36 -11.78 2.16
C ALA A 241 -3.20 -12.26 1.28
N PRO A 242 -2.42 -13.26 1.72
CA PRO A 242 -1.36 -13.82 0.90
C PRO A 242 -1.91 -14.55 -0.32
N LEU A 243 -1.23 -14.41 -1.45
CA LEU A 243 -1.40 -15.31 -2.58
C LEU A 243 -0.52 -16.56 -2.38
N ARG A 244 -1.00 -17.71 -2.80
CA ARG A 244 -0.36 -19.01 -2.67
C ARG A 244 -0.10 -19.63 -4.04
N GLY A 245 0.79 -20.60 -4.09
CA GLY A 245 1.16 -21.31 -5.30
C GLY A 245 2.54 -20.91 -5.83
N ASP A 246 3.04 -21.70 -6.76
CA ASP A 246 4.41 -21.58 -7.29
C ASP A 246 4.64 -20.29 -8.11
N ALA A 247 3.58 -19.70 -8.65
CA ALA A 247 3.65 -18.47 -9.44
C ALA A 247 3.77 -17.20 -8.58
N THR A 248 3.61 -17.26 -7.25
CA THR A 248 3.52 -16.08 -6.38
C THR A 248 4.84 -15.64 -5.76
N ALA A 249 5.92 -16.37 -5.99
CA ALA A 249 7.24 -16.10 -5.42
C ALA A 249 8.01 -14.97 -6.09
N SER A 250 7.42 -14.29 -7.09
CA SER A 250 8.04 -13.18 -7.80
C SER A 250 7.25 -11.87 -7.61
N LYS A 251 7.59 -10.84 -8.38
CA LYS A 251 6.90 -9.55 -8.37
C LYS A 251 6.04 -9.37 -9.62
N GLY A 252 5.06 -8.46 -9.55
CA GLY A 252 4.44 -7.88 -10.73
C GLY A 252 3.24 -8.62 -11.28
N MET A 253 2.52 -9.37 -10.46
CA MET A 253 1.22 -9.91 -10.85
C MET A 253 0.18 -8.81 -11.05
N ALA A 254 -0.78 -9.02 -11.95
CA ALA A 254 -1.93 -8.14 -12.16
C ALA A 254 -3.13 -8.91 -12.67
N LEU A 255 -4.26 -8.74 -12.00
CA LEU A 255 -5.52 -9.43 -12.30
C LEU A 255 -6.20 -8.82 -13.53
N PHE A 256 -6.84 -9.64 -14.35
CA PHE A 256 -7.75 -9.17 -15.39
C PHE A 256 -9.04 -8.59 -14.77
N PRO A 257 -9.74 -7.67 -15.46
CA PRO A 257 -10.93 -7.01 -14.90
C PRO A 257 -12.18 -7.89 -14.85
N ARG A 258 -12.12 -9.10 -15.38
CA ARG A 258 -13.18 -10.12 -15.36
C ARG A 258 -12.60 -11.51 -15.55
N ALA A 259 -13.43 -12.52 -15.34
CA ALA A 259 -13.09 -13.91 -15.63
C ALA A 259 -12.81 -14.15 -17.14
N ILE A 260 -11.87 -15.03 -17.42
CA ILE A 260 -11.54 -15.53 -18.76
C ILE A 260 -11.85 -17.02 -18.80
N GLY A 261 -12.81 -17.42 -19.63
CA GLY A 261 -13.26 -18.81 -19.69
C GLY A 261 -13.79 -19.33 -18.34
N GLY A 262 -14.45 -18.47 -17.56
CA GLY A 262 -15.01 -18.81 -16.25
C GLY A 262 -13.99 -18.94 -15.11
N LYS A 263 -12.74 -18.48 -15.32
CA LYS A 263 -11.67 -18.52 -14.31
C LYS A 263 -11.10 -17.12 -14.06
N PHE A 264 -10.61 -16.89 -12.85
CA PHE A 264 -9.74 -15.75 -12.60
C PHE A 264 -8.50 -15.85 -13.51
N ALA A 265 -8.04 -14.71 -14.01
CA ALA A 265 -6.88 -14.64 -14.87
C ALA A 265 -5.92 -13.54 -14.39
N MET A 266 -4.62 -13.81 -14.44
CA MET A 266 -3.56 -12.83 -14.10
C MET A 266 -2.45 -12.84 -15.14
N LEU A 267 -1.80 -11.69 -15.26
CA LEU A 267 -0.44 -11.64 -15.78
C LEU A 267 0.54 -11.74 -14.61
N GLY A 268 1.63 -12.48 -14.81
CA GLY A 268 2.69 -12.68 -13.83
C GLY A 268 4.07 -12.53 -14.48
N ARG A 269 5.11 -12.65 -13.65
CA ARG A 269 6.52 -12.59 -14.06
C ARG A 269 7.36 -13.55 -13.23
N GLN A 270 6.99 -14.82 -13.20
CA GLN A 270 7.56 -15.79 -12.27
C GLN A 270 9.04 -16.12 -12.53
N ASP A 271 9.53 -15.96 -13.74
CA ASP A 271 10.96 -16.11 -14.11
C ASP A 271 11.75 -14.80 -14.09
N ASN A 272 11.13 -13.68 -13.69
CA ASN A 272 11.70 -12.33 -13.70
C ASN A 272 12.12 -11.78 -15.06
N GLU A 273 11.78 -12.45 -16.14
CA GLU A 273 12.17 -12.07 -17.50
C GLU A 273 10.97 -11.84 -18.41
N ASN A 274 9.99 -12.75 -18.38
CA ASN A 274 8.89 -12.82 -19.33
C ASN A 274 7.55 -12.44 -18.68
N ILE A 275 6.56 -12.08 -19.51
CA ILE A 275 5.17 -11.96 -19.06
C ILE A 275 4.49 -13.32 -19.22
N TRP A 276 3.92 -13.81 -18.12
CA TRP A 276 3.20 -15.07 -18.06
C TRP A 276 1.70 -14.83 -17.92
N PHE A 277 0.89 -15.68 -18.57
CA PHE A 277 -0.55 -15.73 -18.41
C PHE A 277 -0.91 -16.89 -17.50
N LEU A 278 -1.70 -16.62 -16.46
CA LEU A 278 -2.13 -17.59 -15.46
C LEU A 278 -3.65 -17.60 -15.35
N THR A 279 -4.21 -18.75 -15.01
CA THR A 279 -5.63 -18.87 -14.68
C THR A 279 -5.81 -19.70 -13.40
N SER A 280 -6.84 -19.36 -12.61
CA SER A 280 -7.19 -20.10 -11.40
C SER A 280 -8.71 -20.12 -11.16
N ASN A 281 -9.19 -21.15 -10.46
CA ASN A 281 -10.54 -21.19 -9.93
C ASN A 281 -10.67 -20.51 -8.57
N ASP A 282 -9.53 -20.28 -7.87
CA ASP A 282 -9.45 -19.60 -6.59
C ASP A 282 -8.56 -18.37 -6.74
N ILE A 283 -9.06 -17.18 -6.40
CA ILE A 283 -8.35 -15.92 -6.50
C ILE A 283 -7.08 -15.87 -5.64
N HIS A 284 -6.98 -16.72 -4.62
CA HIS A 284 -5.82 -16.80 -3.72
C HIS A 284 -4.78 -17.86 -4.11
N GLU A 285 -5.07 -18.72 -5.12
CA GLU A 285 -4.21 -19.86 -5.48
C GLU A 285 -3.73 -19.75 -6.93
N TRP A 286 -2.41 -19.64 -7.17
CA TRP A 286 -1.83 -19.39 -8.50
C TRP A 286 -0.65 -20.30 -8.77
N ASN A 287 -0.83 -21.25 -9.70
CA ASN A 287 0.16 -22.24 -10.08
C ASN A 287 0.35 -22.31 -11.59
N GLY A 288 1.54 -22.73 -12.02
CA GLY A 288 1.86 -22.96 -13.42
C GLY A 288 1.85 -21.68 -14.26
N GLY A 289 1.15 -21.71 -15.37
CA GLY A 289 1.02 -20.61 -16.33
C GLY A 289 1.66 -20.87 -17.68
N THR A 290 1.37 -19.99 -18.64
CA THR A 290 1.92 -20.03 -20.00
C THR A 290 2.64 -18.72 -20.28
N ARG A 291 3.84 -18.81 -20.88
CA ARG A 291 4.60 -17.64 -21.29
C ARG A 291 3.87 -16.97 -22.46
N ALA A 292 3.41 -15.75 -22.24
CA ALA A 292 2.61 -15.01 -23.21
C ALA A 292 3.47 -14.02 -24.02
N VAL A 293 4.44 -13.33 -23.39
CA VAL A 293 5.30 -12.37 -24.06
C VAL A 293 6.73 -12.50 -23.57
N GLU A 294 7.68 -12.57 -24.51
CA GLU A 294 9.13 -12.65 -24.25
C GLU A 294 9.82 -11.35 -24.66
N PRO A 295 10.95 -10.96 -24.04
CA PRO A 295 11.80 -9.88 -24.52
C PRO A 295 12.19 -10.08 -25.97
N ARG A 296 12.10 -9.00 -26.77
CA ARG A 296 12.43 -9.06 -28.21
C ARG A 296 13.33 -7.93 -28.67
N TRP A 297 13.19 -6.76 -28.04
CA TRP A 297 13.87 -5.55 -28.48
C TRP A 297 14.95 -5.15 -27.46
N PRO A 298 16.04 -4.46 -27.85
CA PRO A 298 17.12 -4.10 -26.92
C PRO A 298 16.67 -3.40 -25.65
N TRP A 299 15.56 -2.66 -25.69
CA TRP A 299 15.00 -1.97 -24.52
C TRP A 299 14.26 -2.90 -23.55
N GLU A 300 14.13 -4.20 -23.87
CA GLU A 300 13.48 -5.25 -23.06
C GLU A 300 14.45 -6.35 -22.61
N PHE A 301 15.68 -6.39 -23.13
CA PHE A 301 16.56 -7.58 -23.04
C PHE A 301 16.94 -8.04 -21.64
N VAL A 302 16.91 -7.14 -20.66
CA VAL A 302 17.18 -7.52 -19.27
C VAL A 302 15.96 -8.18 -18.64
N GLN A 303 14.79 -7.58 -18.84
CA GLN A 303 13.49 -8.10 -18.40
C GLN A 303 12.37 -7.25 -18.99
N MET A 304 11.18 -7.83 -18.99
CA MET A 304 9.95 -7.09 -19.26
C MET A 304 8.87 -7.49 -18.25
N GLY A 305 7.83 -6.67 -18.17
CA GLY A 305 6.67 -6.95 -17.33
C GLY A 305 5.48 -6.05 -17.68
N ASN A 306 4.32 -6.38 -17.16
CA ASN A 306 3.14 -5.53 -17.22
C ASN A 306 3.25 -4.37 -16.23
N CYS A 307 2.76 -3.20 -16.57
CA CYS A 307 2.69 -2.05 -15.67
C CYS A 307 1.48 -2.10 -14.74
N GLY A 308 0.43 -2.80 -15.12
CA GLY A 308 -0.82 -2.95 -14.38
C GLY A 308 -1.71 -4.01 -15.01
N SER A 309 -2.98 -3.99 -14.64
CA SER A 309 -4.00 -4.88 -15.17
C SER A 309 -4.24 -4.65 -16.65
N PRO A 310 -4.53 -5.71 -17.43
CA PRO A 310 -4.93 -5.58 -18.82
C PRO A 310 -6.20 -4.75 -18.98
N ILE A 311 -6.28 -4.01 -20.06
CA ILE A 311 -7.44 -3.17 -20.45
C ILE A 311 -8.15 -3.85 -21.59
N GLU A 312 -9.44 -4.15 -21.43
CA GLU A 312 -10.24 -4.72 -22.50
C GLU A 312 -10.57 -3.65 -23.54
N ILE A 313 -10.25 -3.95 -24.79
CA ILE A 313 -10.63 -3.15 -25.96
C ILE A 313 -11.25 -4.07 -27.04
N ASP A 314 -11.81 -3.52 -28.08
CA ASP A 314 -12.48 -4.33 -29.11
C ASP A 314 -11.55 -5.33 -29.77
N GLU A 315 -10.26 -5.00 -29.92
CA GLU A 315 -9.25 -5.82 -30.58
C GLU A 315 -8.66 -6.91 -29.67
N GLY A 316 -8.86 -6.84 -28.34
CA GLY A 316 -8.31 -7.79 -27.38
C GLY A 316 -7.95 -7.16 -26.04
N TRP A 317 -6.86 -7.63 -25.43
CA TRP A 317 -6.37 -7.13 -24.16
C TRP A 317 -5.14 -6.25 -24.36
N LEU A 318 -5.32 -4.94 -24.21
CA LEU A 318 -4.21 -3.99 -24.22
C LEU A 318 -3.47 -4.08 -22.88
N VAL A 319 -2.17 -4.36 -22.95
CA VAL A 319 -1.28 -4.42 -21.80
C VAL A 319 -0.21 -3.34 -21.95
N VAL A 320 -0.20 -2.38 -21.04
CA VAL A 320 0.92 -1.45 -20.92
C VAL A 320 2.08 -2.21 -20.29
N THR A 321 3.23 -2.23 -20.95
CA THR A 321 4.40 -2.98 -20.52
C THR A 321 5.55 -2.06 -20.15
N HIS A 322 6.43 -2.54 -19.28
CA HIS A 322 7.76 -1.96 -19.13
C HIS A 322 8.80 -2.94 -19.62
N GLY A 323 9.86 -2.40 -20.19
CA GLY A 323 11.08 -3.14 -20.52
C GLY A 323 12.26 -2.51 -19.82
N VAL A 324 13.26 -3.33 -19.51
CA VAL A 324 14.54 -2.90 -18.95
C VAL A 324 15.63 -3.23 -19.95
N GLY A 325 16.28 -2.21 -20.43
CA GLY A 325 17.39 -2.30 -21.38
C GLY A 325 18.76 -2.16 -20.71
N ALA A 326 19.75 -1.82 -21.52
CA ALA A 326 21.11 -1.60 -21.07
C ALA A 326 21.17 -0.52 -19.97
N VAL A 327 22.11 -0.69 -19.02
CA VAL A 327 22.29 0.21 -17.86
C VAL A 327 21.05 0.32 -16.99
N ARG A 328 20.15 -0.70 -17.02
CA ARG A 328 18.86 -0.73 -16.35
C ARG A 328 17.93 0.45 -16.71
N ASN A 329 18.02 0.95 -17.94
CA ASN A 329 17.12 1.97 -18.42
C ASN A 329 15.71 1.37 -18.59
N TYR A 330 14.72 1.97 -17.90
CA TYR A 330 13.32 1.57 -17.97
C TYR A 330 12.60 2.31 -19.08
N CYS A 331 11.86 1.56 -19.88
CA CYS A 331 11.02 2.09 -20.95
C CYS A 331 9.61 1.55 -20.82
N ILE A 332 8.64 2.31 -21.31
CA ILE A 332 7.24 1.89 -21.38
C ILE A 332 6.90 1.54 -22.82
N GLY A 333 6.26 0.40 -23.01
CA GLY A 333 5.70 -0.04 -24.28
C GLY A 333 4.28 -0.57 -24.11
N ALA A 334 3.77 -1.24 -25.13
CA ALA A 334 2.47 -1.90 -25.09
C ALA A 334 2.46 -3.19 -25.90
N CYS A 335 1.63 -4.12 -25.50
CA CYS A 335 1.28 -5.29 -26.29
C CYS A 335 -0.24 -5.52 -26.29
N LEU A 336 -0.72 -6.24 -27.29
CA LEU A 336 -2.10 -6.66 -27.45
C LEU A 336 -2.14 -8.17 -27.38
N LEU A 337 -2.91 -8.72 -26.45
CA LEU A 337 -3.14 -10.17 -26.32
C LEU A 337 -4.52 -10.52 -26.90
N ASP A 338 -4.66 -11.78 -27.33
CA ASP A 338 -5.92 -12.27 -27.87
C ASP A 338 -7.05 -12.19 -26.85
N ARG A 339 -8.23 -11.81 -27.30
CA ARG A 339 -9.40 -11.58 -26.44
C ARG A 339 -9.87 -12.84 -25.73
N HIS A 340 -9.80 -14.00 -26.38
CA HIS A 340 -10.29 -15.28 -25.89
C HIS A 340 -9.20 -16.16 -25.30
N ASP A 341 -7.97 -15.99 -25.77
CA ASP A 341 -6.79 -16.71 -25.30
C ASP A 341 -5.62 -15.73 -25.05
N PRO A 342 -5.60 -15.05 -23.88
CA PRO A 342 -4.57 -14.05 -23.58
C PRO A 342 -3.15 -14.60 -23.47
N SER A 343 -2.95 -15.91 -23.59
CA SER A 343 -1.60 -16.48 -23.75
C SER A 343 -1.00 -16.17 -25.13
N LYS A 344 -1.81 -15.68 -26.09
CA LYS A 344 -1.38 -15.36 -27.45
C LYS A 344 -1.15 -13.87 -27.65
N LEU A 345 0.05 -13.54 -28.04
CA LEU A 345 0.42 -12.17 -28.45
C LEU A 345 -0.06 -11.90 -29.89
N ILE A 346 -0.88 -10.88 -30.07
CA ILE A 346 -1.36 -10.38 -31.39
C ILE A 346 -0.40 -9.34 -31.94
N ALA A 347 -0.07 -8.32 -31.14
CA ALA A 347 0.76 -7.21 -31.56
C ALA A 347 1.58 -6.66 -30.38
N ARG A 348 2.65 -5.91 -30.69
CA ARG A 348 3.45 -5.17 -29.71
C ARG A 348 4.17 -4.02 -30.33
N THR A 349 4.52 -3.02 -29.54
CA THR A 349 5.35 -1.90 -29.95
C THR A 349 6.78 -2.36 -30.22
N LYS A 350 7.39 -1.91 -31.33
CA LYS A 350 8.80 -2.18 -31.65
C LYS A 350 9.73 -1.22 -30.93
N GLN A 351 9.27 -0.01 -30.73
CA GLN A 351 9.96 1.02 -29.98
C GLN A 351 9.15 1.37 -28.73
N PRO A 352 9.78 1.79 -27.66
CA PRO A 352 9.05 2.22 -26.49
C PRO A 352 8.22 3.47 -26.79
N LEU A 353 7.08 3.56 -26.12
CA LEU A 353 6.19 4.73 -26.14
C LEU A 353 6.77 5.87 -25.30
N VAL A 354 7.44 5.50 -24.18
CA VAL A 354 8.08 6.43 -23.26
C VAL A 354 9.45 5.89 -22.88
N ARG A 355 10.44 6.77 -22.84
CA ARG A 355 11.81 6.49 -22.36
C ARG A 355 12.15 7.48 -21.24
N SER A 356 13.03 7.10 -20.32
CA SER A 356 13.73 8.07 -19.48
C SER A 356 14.76 8.82 -20.35
N ASP A 357 14.79 10.13 -20.22
CA ASP A 357 15.78 11.01 -20.88
C ASP A 357 17.19 10.75 -20.32
#